data_1eacfaa55cfcff92cd7fd6d760d194d3
#
_entry.id   1eacfaa55cfcff92cd7fd6d760d194d3
#
_cell.length_a   1.000
_cell.length_b   1.000
_cell.length_c   1.000
_cell.angle_alpha   90.00
_cell.angle_beta   90.00
_cell.angle_gamma   90.00
#
_symmetry.space_group_name_H-M   'P 1'
#
loop_
_entity.id
_entity.type
_entity.pdbx_description
1 polymer ?
#
loop_
_entity_poly.entity_id
_entity_poly.type
_entity_poly.pdbx_seq_one_letter_code
_entity_poly.pdbx_strand_id
1 'polypeptide(L)'
;MKIETYDLLIVGGGVSGSALFYELSEYTNIQKICLLEKYDDISMLNSNATANSQTIHCGDIETNYTLEKAKKVKKTAKMVENYCLQHGYEEQFMFKHQKMAIGIG
;
A
#
# COMPACT_ATOMS: atom_id res chain seq x y z
N MET A 1 -24.45 4.03 29.05
CA MET A 1 -23.58 3.55 27.95
C MET A 1 -23.56 4.64 26.88
N LYS A 2 -22.39 5.17 26.53
CA LYS A 2 -22.27 6.18 25.46
C LYS A 2 -22.21 5.42 24.12
N ILE A 3 -23.20 5.64 23.27
CA ILE A 3 -23.23 5.08 21.92
C ILE A 3 -22.61 6.11 20.99
N GLU A 4 -21.57 5.70 20.27
CA GLU A 4 -20.97 6.49 19.19
C GLU A 4 -21.39 5.91 17.85
N THR A 5 -21.77 6.79 16.92
CA THR A 5 -22.17 6.42 15.57
C THR A 5 -21.15 6.91 14.57
N TYR A 6 -20.85 6.08 13.59
CA TYR A 6 -19.94 6.38 12.49
C TYR A 6 -20.65 6.13 11.16
N ASP A 7 -20.26 6.88 10.14
CA ASP A 7 -20.76 6.69 8.77
C ASP A 7 -20.12 5.48 8.11
N LEU A 8 -18.87 5.20 8.49
CA LEU A 8 -18.09 4.08 7.95
C LEU A 8 -17.15 3.52 9.01
N LEU A 9 -17.06 2.19 9.03
CA LEU A 9 -16.17 1.44 9.91
C LEU A 9 -15.22 0.59 9.08
N ILE A 10 -13.92 0.76 9.28
CA ILE A 10 -12.85 -0.05 8.71
C ILE A 10 -12.32 -0.96 9.81
N VAL A 11 -12.19 -2.25 9.55
CA VAL A 11 -11.65 -3.22 10.51
C VAL A 11 -10.30 -3.72 10.03
N GLY A 12 -9.26 -3.44 10.82
CA GLY A 12 -7.87 -3.77 10.57
C GLY A 12 -7.06 -2.59 10.04
N GLY A 13 -6.00 -2.22 10.77
CA GLY A 13 -5.09 -1.11 10.49
C GLY A 13 -3.80 -1.54 9.76
N GLY A 14 -3.82 -2.63 8.99
CA GLY A 14 -2.73 -2.98 8.08
C GLY A 14 -2.68 -2.06 6.86
N VAL A 15 -1.79 -2.32 5.89
CA VAL A 15 -1.58 -1.46 4.71
C VAL A 15 -2.89 -1.16 3.97
N SER A 16 -3.77 -2.14 3.81
CA SER A 16 -5.04 -1.95 3.09
C SER A 16 -6.02 -1.07 3.86
N GLY A 17 -6.18 -1.31 5.15
CA GLY A 17 -7.09 -0.53 6.00
C GLY A 17 -6.63 0.92 6.18
N SER A 18 -5.33 1.11 6.39
CA SER A 18 -4.73 2.46 6.51
C SER A 18 -4.83 3.24 5.21
N ALA A 19 -4.54 2.60 4.07
CA ALA A 19 -4.68 3.23 2.76
C ALA A 19 -6.14 3.61 2.46
N LEU A 20 -7.08 2.71 2.74
CA LEU A 20 -8.50 2.98 2.56
C LEU A 20 -8.98 4.12 3.47
N PHE A 21 -8.54 4.14 4.71
CA PHE A 21 -8.85 5.22 5.65
C PHE A 21 -8.37 6.57 5.11
N TYR A 22 -7.13 6.64 4.64
CA TYR A 22 -6.54 7.82 4.04
C TYR A 22 -7.33 8.28 2.81
N GLU A 23 -7.54 7.40 1.84
CA GLU A 23 -8.26 7.71 0.61
C GLU A 23 -9.67 8.24 0.86
N LEU A 24 -10.41 7.61 1.77
CA LEU A 24 -11.76 8.05 2.10
C LEU A 24 -11.78 9.37 2.86
N SER A 25 -10.79 9.63 3.70
CA SER A 25 -10.67 10.89 4.45
C SER A 25 -10.34 12.08 3.54
N GLU A 26 -9.47 11.86 2.55
CA GLU A 26 -9.00 12.94 1.67
C GLU A 26 -9.91 13.20 0.47
N TYR A 27 -10.53 12.15 -0.07
CA TYR A 27 -11.18 12.22 -1.38
C TYR A 27 -12.69 12.01 -1.34
N THR A 28 -13.29 11.93 -0.14
CA THR A 28 -14.76 11.79 -0.01
C THR A 28 -15.33 12.80 0.98
N ASN A 29 -16.65 12.93 0.99
CA ASN A 29 -17.38 13.76 1.94
C ASN A 29 -17.91 12.99 3.15
N ILE A 30 -17.41 11.79 3.43
CA ILE A 30 -17.76 11.02 4.62
C ILE A 30 -17.25 11.76 5.86
N GLN A 31 -18.15 12.03 6.82
CA GLN A 31 -17.82 12.88 7.95
C GLN A 31 -17.17 12.14 9.11
N LYS A 32 -17.62 10.91 9.38
CA LYS A 32 -17.14 10.13 10.52
C LYS A 32 -16.70 8.75 10.07
N ILE A 33 -15.39 8.60 9.89
CA ILE A 33 -14.76 7.32 9.57
C ILE A 33 -14.08 6.80 10.84
N CYS A 34 -14.27 5.53 11.15
CA CYS A 34 -13.58 4.84 12.24
C CYS A 34 -12.73 3.71 11.68
N LEU A 35 -11.48 3.62 12.12
CA LEU A 35 -10.63 2.47 11.88
C LEU A 35 -10.42 1.74 13.20
N LEU A 36 -10.82 0.48 13.26
CA LEU A 36 -10.61 -0.40 14.41
C LEU A 36 -9.39 -1.27 14.17
N GLU A 37 -8.43 -1.21 15.07
CA GLU A 37 -7.27 -2.08 15.11
C GLU A 37 -7.23 -2.80 16.47
N LYS A 38 -6.83 -4.06 16.47
CA LYS A 38 -6.72 -4.85 17.72
C LYS A 38 -5.41 -4.65 18.47
N TYR A 39 -4.40 -4.13 17.79
CA TYR A 39 -3.11 -3.80 18.37
C TYR A 39 -3.07 -2.32 18.78
N ASP A 40 -2.04 -1.92 19.51
CA ASP A 40 -1.90 -0.57 20.06
C ASP A 40 -1.63 0.50 18.99
N ASP A 41 -1.20 0.06 17.78
CA ASP A 41 -0.95 0.96 16.64
C ASP A 41 -1.27 0.26 15.32
N ILE A 42 -1.30 1.03 14.23
CA ILE A 42 -1.47 0.50 12.87
C ILE A 42 -0.19 -0.22 12.40
N SER A 43 -0.34 -1.12 11.44
CA SER A 43 0.78 -1.83 10.78
C SER A 43 1.65 -2.68 11.71
N MET A 44 1.13 -3.14 12.84
CA MET A 44 1.90 -3.88 13.86
C MET A 44 2.17 -5.34 13.52
N LEU A 45 1.55 -5.90 12.49
CA LEU A 45 1.71 -7.31 12.12
C LEU A 45 2.36 -7.44 10.73
N ASN A 46 1.64 -7.93 9.74
CA ASN A 46 2.19 -8.22 8.41
C ASN A 46 2.72 -6.98 7.67
N SER A 47 2.17 -5.82 7.96
CA SER A 47 2.62 -4.54 7.39
C SER A 47 3.72 -3.87 8.21
N ASN A 48 4.19 -4.50 9.28
CA ASN A 48 5.30 -3.99 10.08
C ASN A 48 6.60 -4.06 9.26
N ALA A 49 7.49 -3.08 9.45
CA ALA A 49 8.76 -2.98 8.75
C ALA A 49 9.66 -4.23 8.91
N THR A 50 9.51 -4.96 10.01
CA THR A 50 10.29 -6.18 10.29
C THR A 50 9.60 -7.46 9.78
N ALA A 51 8.35 -7.39 9.34
CA ALA A 51 7.55 -8.55 9.00
C ALA A 51 7.46 -8.84 7.48
N ASN A 52 8.08 -8.02 6.65
CA ASN A 52 8.08 -8.19 5.20
C ASN A 52 9.40 -7.69 4.58
N SER A 53 9.61 -7.96 3.29
CA SER A 53 10.87 -7.65 2.60
C SER A 53 11.10 -6.15 2.34
N GLN A 54 10.12 -5.30 2.60
CA GLN A 54 10.17 -3.86 2.28
C GLN A 54 10.54 -3.57 0.82
N THR A 55 10.26 -4.49 -0.08
CA THR A 55 10.62 -4.39 -1.50
C THR A 55 9.40 -4.03 -2.33
N ILE A 56 9.49 -2.97 -3.11
CA ILE A 56 8.49 -2.63 -4.12
C ILE A 56 8.70 -3.53 -5.34
N HIS A 57 7.70 -4.32 -5.67
CA HIS A 57 7.69 -5.15 -6.88
C HIS A 57 7.22 -4.31 -8.07
N CYS A 58 8.14 -3.90 -8.93
CA CYS A 58 7.84 -3.05 -10.08
C CYS A 58 7.19 -3.78 -11.26
N GLY A 59 6.95 -5.09 -11.15
CA GLY A 59 6.34 -5.89 -12.22
C GLY A 59 7.26 -6.16 -13.42
N ASP A 60 8.57 -6.02 -13.25
CA ASP A 60 9.53 -6.17 -14.36
C ASP A 60 9.98 -7.61 -14.63
N ILE A 61 9.66 -8.57 -13.73
CA ILE A 61 10.13 -9.96 -13.77
C ILE A 61 8.95 -10.96 -13.84
N GLU A 62 7.79 -10.54 -14.30
CA GLU A 62 6.61 -11.40 -14.36
C GLU A 62 6.56 -12.17 -15.69
N THR A 63 7.23 -13.32 -15.74
CA THR A 63 7.35 -14.14 -16.96
C THR A 63 6.08 -14.92 -17.33
N ASN A 64 5.16 -15.09 -16.38
CA ASN A 64 3.94 -15.91 -16.57
C ASN A 64 2.70 -15.09 -16.99
N TYR A 65 2.87 -13.82 -17.29
CA TYR A 65 1.76 -12.96 -17.69
C TYR A 65 1.69 -12.78 -19.21
N THR A 66 0.47 -12.69 -19.71
CA THR A 66 0.27 -12.16 -21.06
C THR A 66 0.75 -10.71 -21.11
N LEU A 67 1.13 -10.21 -22.28
CA LEU A 67 1.59 -8.83 -22.46
C LEU A 67 0.58 -7.81 -21.93
N GLU A 68 -0.70 -8.07 -22.14
CA GLU A 68 -1.79 -7.19 -21.66
C GLU A 68 -1.83 -7.15 -20.13
N LYS A 69 -1.79 -8.31 -19.48
CA LYS A 69 -1.74 -8.42 -18.02
C LYS A 69 -0.48 -7.77 -17.45
N ALA A 70 0.68 -7.98 -18.08
CA ALA A 70 1.94 -7.37 -17.66
C ALA A 70 1.88 -5.84 -17.69
N LYS A 71 1.31 -5.24 -18.75
CA LYS A 71 1.10 -3.79 -18.85
C LYS A 71 0.20 -3.25 -17.73
N LYS A 72 -0.89 -3.96 -17.42
CA LYS A 72 -1.81 -3.58 -16.34
C LYS A 72 -1.13 -3.65 -14.96
N VAL A 73 -0.44 -4.74 -14.67
CA VAL A 73 0.28 -4.94 -13.41
C VAL A 73 1.38 -3.91 -13.24
N LYS A 74 2.17 -3.62 -14.28
CA LYS A 74 3.20 -2.59 -14.24
C LYS A 74 2.65 -1.20 -13.93
N LYS A 75 1.48 -0.86 -14.49
CA LYS A 75 0.79 0.40 -14.18
C LYS A 75 0.41 0.47 -12.70
N THR A 76 -0.15 -0.61 -12.17
CA THR A 76 -0.56 -0.68 -10.74
C THR A 76 0.65 -0.67 -9.80
N ALA A 77 1.72 -1.39 -10.15
CA ALA A 77 2.95 -1.44 -9.34
C ALA A 77 3.62 -0.05 -9.18
N LYS A 78 3.43 0.85 -10.14
CA LYS A 78 3.94 2.22 -10.04
C LYS A 78 3.13 3.14 -9.12
N MET A 79 1.98 2.73 -8.64
CA MET A 79 1.12 3.61 -7.82
C MET A 79 1.82 4.02 -6.52
N VAL A 80 2.56 3.12 -5.87
CA VAL A 80 3.31 3.44 -4.64
C VAL A 80 4.45 4.43 -4.94
N GLU A 81 5.21 4.21 -6.02
CA GLU A 81 6.24 5.15 -6.45
C GLU A 81 5.65 6.54 -6.73
N ASN A 82 4.56 6.59 -7.48
CA ASN A 82 3.88 7.85 -7.82
C ASN A 82 3.35 8.56 -6.55
N TYR A 83 2.82 7.82 -5.60
CA TYR A 83 2.39 8.36 -4.32
C TYR A 83 3.55 9.02 -3.57
N CYS A 84 4.68 8.34 -3.45
CA CYS A 84 5.87 8.90 -2.80
C CYS A 84 6.37 10.16 -3.51
N LEU A 85 6.44 10.16 -4.85
CA LEU A 85 6.84 11.32 -5.64
C LEU A 85 5.87 12.50 -5.46
N GLN A 86 4.57 12.25 -5.46
CA GLN A 86 3.55 13.29 -5.30
C GLN A 86 3.63 13.98 -3.94
N HIS A 87 4.03 13.25 -2.90
CA HIS A 87 4.11 13.76 -1.53
C HIS A 87 5.54 14.14 -1.09
N GLY A 88 6.54 14.04 -1.96
CA GLY A 88 7.93 14.36 -1.62
C GLY A 88 8.58 13.36 -0.66
N TYR A 89 8.16 12.10 -0.69
CA TYR A 89 8.62 11.04 0.20
C TYR A 89 9.72 10.16 -0.39
N GLU A 90 10.10 10.38 -1.64
CA GLU A 90 11.05 9.53 -2.37
C GLU A 90 12.42 9.41 -1.69
N GLU A 91 12.95 10.50 -1.16
CA GLU A 91 14.25 10.48 -0.47
C GLU A 91 14.22 9.81 0.90
N GLN A 92 13.04 9.76 1.53
CA GLN A 92 12.87 9.20 2.86
C GLN A 92 12.53 7.71 2.84
N PHE A 93 11.76 7.27 1.84
CA PHE A 93 11.16 5.93 1.83
C PHE A 93 11.51 5.09 0.61
N MET A 94 12.15 5.65 -0.43
CA MET A 94 12.49 4.91 -1.63
C MET A 94 13.99 4.84 -1.87
N PHE A 95 14.53 3.64 -1.78
CA PHE A 95 15.94 3.37 -2.07
C PHE A 95 16.04 2.50 -3.32
N LYS A 96 16.76 2.98 -4.35
CA LYS A 96 16.98 2.24 -5.59
C LYS A 96 18.28 1.45 -5.50
N HIS A 97 18.18 0.13 -5.62
CA HIS A 97 19.33 -0.76 -5.72
C HIS A 97 19.38 -1.40 -7.12
N GLN A 98 20.58 -1.69 -7.58
CA GLN A 98 20.75 -2.42 -8.83
C GLN A 98 20.15 -3.81 -8.71
N LYS A 99 19.41 -4.24 -9.73
CA LYS A 99 18.86 -5.58 -9.85
C LYS A 99 19.56 -6.29 -11.01
N MET A 100 19.87 -7.57 -10.82
CA MET A 100 20.35 -8.44 -11.87
C MET A 100 19.36 -9.60 -12.04
N ALA A 101 18.92 -9.84 -13.26
CA ALA A 101 18.19 -11.05 -13.63
C ALA A 101 19.06 -11.86 -14.58
N ILE A 102 19.26 -13.14 -14.26
CA ILE A 102 19.97 -14.09 -15.13
C ILE A 102 18.92 -15.01 -15.73
N GLY A 103 18.73 -14.92 -17.04
CA GLY A 103 17.93 -15.87 -17.81
C GLY A 103 18.80 -17.04 -18.27
N ILE A 104 18.38 -18.27 -17.98
CA ILE A 104 18.97 -19.48 -18.52
C ILE A 104 17.95 -20.02 -19.52
N GLY A 105 18.32 -20.04 -20.82
CA GLY A 105 17.52 -20.60 -21.91
C GLY A 105 17.78 -22.07 -22.12
#